data_2336a10f7d542f7bc046e4dff17855b4
#
_entry.id   2336a10f7d542f7bc046e4dff17855b4
#
_cell.length_a   1.000
_cell.length_b   1.000
_cell.length_c   1.000
_cell.angle_alpha   90.00
_cell.angle_beta   90.00
_cell.angle_gamma   90.00
#
_symmetry.space_group_name_H-M   'P 1'
#
loop_
_entity.id
_entity.type
_entity.pdbx_description
1 polymer ?
#
loop_
_entity_poly.entity_id
_entity_poly.type
_entity_poly.pdbx_seq_one_letter_code
_entity_poly.pdbx_strand_id
1 'polypeptide(L)'
;EVKLGGLDQYAGDLLNVQHIILLGCGTSYHAAQIGVYFLKRLCEFTSIQSYDGADFTEYDVPKRGSSLMVFISQSGETKDLHRCIEIARKHEIITLGITNVVDSLIARETLCGIYCNSGKEVGVASTKVFTGQVLTLSLLALWFSQNQNIHKQLRNTMITDLQNVSNDYKNVLNMVDNHMQLLANELYIKKHLFILGKGVNEYIAKEGALKIKEISYTFAEAYSSSSLK
;
A
#
# COMPACT_ATOMS: atom_id res chain seq x y z
N GLU A 1 1.05 11.37 18.38
CA GLU A 1 0.30 10.12 18.57
C GLU A 1 -0.63 9.90 17.38
N VAL A 2 -0.66 8.67 16.86
CA VAL A 2 -1.54 8.29 15.74
C VAL A 2 -2.81 7.66 16.33
N LYS A 3 -3.98 8.14 15.86
CA LYS A 3 -5.29 7.59 16.23
C LYS A 3 -5.99 7.07 14.97
N LEU A 4 -6.37 5.80 15.00
CA LEU A 4 -7.12 5.13 13.94
C LEU A 4 -8.39 4.52 14.59
N GLY A 5 -9.41 5.37 14.76
CA GLY A 5 -10.61 5.04 15.53
C GLY A 5 -11.32 3.75 15.11
N GLY A 6 -11.23 3.38 13.83
CA GLY A 6 -11.78 2.10 13.35
C GLY A 6 -11.06 0.85 13.89
N LEU A 7 -9.89 1.00 14.52
CA LEU A 7 -9.09 -0.11 15.05
C LEU A 7 -9.15 -0.21 16.59
N ASP A 8 -9.52 0.86 17.28
CA ASP A 8 -9.36 0.96 18.74
C ASP A 8 -10.13 -0.13 19.51
N GLN A 9 -11.32 -0.48 19.07
CA GLN A 9 -12.13 -1.54 19.71
C GLN A 9 -11.59 -2.96 19.46
N TYR A 10 -10.74 -3.14 18.45
CA TYR A 10 -10.11 -4.41 18.05
C TYR A 10 -8.62 -4.47 18.40
N ALA A 11 -8.11 -3.47 19.13
CA ALA A 11 -6.68 -3.35 19.42
C ALA A 11 -6.12 -4.61 20.11
N GLY A 12 -6.87 -5.24 21.03
CA GLY A 12 -6.47 -6.47 21.67
C GLY A 12 -6.20 -7.61 20.69
N ASP A 13 -7.10 -7.83 19.75
CA ASP A 13 -6.96 -8.89 18.74
C ASP A 13 -5.83 -8.57 17.75
N LEU A 14 -5.79 -7.32 17.27
CA LEU A 14 -4.81 -6.87 16.30
C LEU A 14 -3.36 -6.91 16.80
N LEU A 15 -3.15 -6.63 18.10
CA LEU A 15 -1.80 -6.63 18.69
C LEU A 15 -1.29 -8.05 19.03
N ASN A 16 -2.17 -9.03 19.09
CA ASN A 16 -1.80 -10.42 19.38
C ASN A 16 -1.46 -11.24 18.13
N VAL A 17 -1.55 -10.67 16.92
CA VAL A 17 -1.19 -11.37 15.68
C VAL A 17 0.33 -11.52 15.55
N GLN A 18 0.76 -12.61 14.93
CA GLN A 18 2.15 -12.91 14.66
C GLN A 18 2.53 -12.64 13.20
N HIS A 19 1.57 -12.72 12.30
CA HIS A 19 1.79 -12.59 10.85
C HIS A 19 0.89 -11.52 10.25
N ILE A 20 1.47 -10.69 9.41
CA ILE A 20 0.75 -9.68 8.63
C ILE A 20 0.82 -10.04 7.15
N ILE A 21 -0.34 -10.12 6.50
CA ILE A 21 -0.49 -10.39 5.07
C ILE A 21 -1.22 -9.20 4.43
N LEU A 22 -0.54 -8.47 3.57
CA LEU A 22 -1.09 -7.34 2.84
C LEU A 22 -1.52 -7.81 1.45
N LEU A 23 -2.76 -7.56 1.07
CA LEU A 23 -3.37 -8.01 -0.19
C LEU A 23 -3.89 -6.84 -1.00
N GLY A 24 -3.51 -6.75 -2.24
CA GLY A 24 -3.96 -5.74 -3.19
C GLY A 24 -3.78 -6.23 -4.63
N CYS A 25 -4.37 -5.54 -5.59
CA CYS A 25 -4.18 -5.83 -7.02
C CYS A 25 -3.70 -4.56 -7.73
N GLY A 26 -2.79 -4.71 -8.71
CA GLY A 26 -2.26 -3.59 -9.49
C GLY A 26 -1.65 -2.49 -8.59
N THR A 27 -2.13 -1.25 -8.74
CA THR A 27 -1.71 -0.08 -7.93
C THR A 27 -1.76 -0.35 -6.42
N SER A 28 -2.83 -1.00 -5.94
CA SER A 28 -2.97 -1.34 -4.52
C SER A 28 -1.96 -2.40 -4.06
N TYR A 29 -1.53 -3.29 -4.94
CA TYR A 29 -0.45 -4.23 -4.64
C TYR A 29 0.90 -3.51 -4.51
N HIS A 30 1.19 -2.54 -5.39
CA HIS A 30 2.40 -1.71 -5.24
C HIS A 30 2.40 -0.92 -3.92
N ALA A 31 1.24 -0.39 -3.53
CA ALA A 31 1.09 0.25 -2.21
C ALA A 31 1.32 -0.75 -1.06
N ALA A 32 0.79 -1.98 -1.17
CA ALA A 32 1.01 -3.05 -0.19
C ALA A 32 2.50 -3.36 0.00
N GLN A 33 3.27 -3.43 -1.08
CA GLN A 33 4.71 -3.67 -1.05
C GLN A 33 5.46 -2.55 -0.29
N ILE A 34 5.04 -1.29 -0.47
CA ILE A 34 5.56 -0.16 0.32
C ILE A 34 5.13 -0.27 1.79
N GLY A 35 3.90 -0.72 2.04
CA GLY A 35 3.39 -0.99 3.39
C GLY A 35 4.22 -2.02 4.15
N VAL A 36 4.66 -3.09 3.48
CA VAL A 36 5.60 -4.08 4.05
C VAL A 36 6.89 -3.40 4.52
N TYR A 37 7.42 -2.44 3.75
CA TYR A 37 8.62 -1.70 4.14
C TYR A 37 8.41 -0.91 5.44
N PHE A 38 7.28 -0.19 5.59
CA PHE A 38 6.99 0.56 6.80
C PHE A 38 6.79 -0.36 8.01
N LEU A 39 6.00 -1.41 7.85
CA LEU A 39 5.74 -2.37 8.93
C LEU A 39 7.01 -3.07 9.41
N LYS A 40 7.89 -3.50 8.49
CA LYS A 40 9.19 -4.12 8.85
C LYS A 40 10.13 -3.17 9.60
N ARG A 41 10.04 -1.86 9.35
CA ARG A 41 10.87 -0.86 10.03
C ARG A 41 10.36 -0.46 11.40
N LEU A 42 9.05 -0.53 11.60
CA LEU A 42 8.38 0.06 12.75
C LEU A 42 7.79 -0.97 13.72
N CYS A 43 7.57 -2.20 13.29
CA CYS A 43 6.81 -3.20 14.04
C CYS A 43 7.58 -4.51 14.20
N GLU A 44 7.25 -5.24 15.25
CA GLU A 44 7.79 -6.56 15.54
C GLU A 44 6.70 -7.63 15.34
N PHE A 45 6.68 -8.19 14.12
CA PHE A 45 5.87 -9.35 13.76
C PHE A 45 6.77 -10.48 13.27
N THR A 46 6.35 -11.72 13.43
CA THR A 46 7.11 -12.90 12.98
C THR A 46 7.30 -12.89 11.46
N SER A 47 6.27 -12.50 10.72
CA SER A 47 6.37 -12.27 9.28
C SER A 47 5.45 -11.15 8.81
N ILE A 48 5.92 -10.42 7.80
CA ILE A 48 5.17 -9.36 7.11
C ILE A 48 5.39 -9.58 5.62
N GLN A 49 4.32 -9.89 4.89
CA GLN A 49 4.35 -10.24 3.47
C GLN A 49 3.26 -9.49 2.70
N SER A 50 3.44 -9.35 1.40
CA SER A 50 2.40 -8.84 0.50
C SER A 50 2.23 -9.77 -0.68
N TYR A 51 0.99 -9.91 -1.16
CA TYR A 51 0.66 -10.71 -2.32
C TYR A 51 -0.28 -9.94 -3.26
N ASP A 52 -0.18 -10.23 -4.54
CA ASP A 52 -1.26 -9.89 -5.45
C ASP A 52 -2.48 -10.75 -5.10
N GLY A 53 -3.64 -10.11 -4.95
CA GLY A 53 -4.88 -10.83 -4.61
C GLY A 53 -5.25 -11.91 -5.62
N ALA A 54 -4.86 -11.74 -6.90
CA ALA A 54 -5.10 -12.73 -7.93
C ALA A 54 -4.30 -14.03 -7.72
N ASP A 55 -3.08 -13.91 -7.20
CA ASP A 55 -2.16 -15.04 -7.03
C ASP A 55 -2.24 -15.69 -5.64
N PHE A 56 -2.82 -15.00 -4.65
CA PHE A 56 -2.90 -15.50 -3.27
C PHE A 56 -3.78 -16.75 -3.17
N THR A 57 -3.30 -17.72 -2.41
CA THR A 57 -3.98 -19.00 -2.17
C THR A 57 -4.01 -19.36 -0.68
N GLU A 58 -4.80 -20.36 -0.30
CA GLU A 58 -4.81 -20.87 1.08
C GLU A 58 -3.48 -21.48 1.51
N TYR A 59 -2.60 -21.84 0.57
CA TYR A 59 -1.26 -22.37 0.85
C TYR A 59 -0.27 -21.29 1.31
N ASP A 60 -0.58 -20.01 1.05
CA ASP A 60 0.21 -18.85 1.46
C ASP A 60 -0.11 -18.42 2.90
N VAL A 61 -1.17 -18.98 3.49
CA VAL A 61 -1.55 -18.73 4.89
C VAL A 61 -0.53 -19.41 5.81
N PRO A 62 0.06 -18.67 6.79
CA PRO A 62 0.94 -19.26 7.80
C PRO A 62 0.25 -20.39 8.55
N LYS A 63 0.90 -21.55 8.61
CA LYS A 63 0.34 -22.76 9.25
C LYS A 63 0.36 -22.72 10.78
N ARG A 64 1.07 -21.79 11.36
CA ARG A 64 1.21 -21.61 12.82
C ARG A 64 1.15 -20.14 13.17
N GLY A 65 0.61 -19.83 14.31
CA GLY A 65 0.44 -18.46 14.79
C GLY A 65 -0.80 -17.78 14.22
N SER A 66 -1.20 -16.71 14.88
CA SER A 66 -2.32 -15.87 14.46
C SER A 66 -1.91 -14.93 13.33
N SER A 67 -2.81 -14.70 12.39
CA SER A 67 -2.56 -13.85 11.22
C SER A 67 -3.57 -12.70 11.14
N LEU A 68 -3.14 -11.58 10.56
CA LEU A 68 -3.98 -10.49 10.11
C LEU A 68 -3.86 -10.39 8.58
N MET A 69 -4.97 -10.43 7.88
CA MET A 69 -5.07 -10.09 6.46
C MET A 69 -5.57 -8.66 6.30
N VAL A 70 -4.79 -7.84 5.59
CA VAL A 70 -5.09 -6.44 5.28
C VAL A 70 -5.43 -6.32 3.80
N PHE A 71 -6.66 -5.97 3.49
CA PHE A 71 -7.20 -5.85 2.13
C PHE A 71 -7.15 -4.40 1.67
N ILE A 72 -6.40 -4.12 0.61
CA ILE A 72 -6.16 -2.77 0.11
C ILE A 72 -6.82 -2.63 -1.26
N SER A 73 -7.81 -1.74 -1.36
CA SER A 73 -8.55 -1.51 -2.60
C SER A 73 -9.02 -0.06 -2.71
N GLN A 74 -8.93 0.52 -3.91
CA GLN A 74 -9.50 1.83 -4.17
C GLN A 74 -11.03 1.77 -4.12
N SER A 75 -11.65 0.89 -4.89
CA SER A 75 -13.11 0.77 -4.99
C SER A 75 -13.74 0.00 -3.82
N GLY A 76 -12.97 -0.90 -3.20
CA GLY A 76 -13.48 -1.87 -2.25
C GLY A 76 -14.36 -2.97 -2.87
N GLU A 77 -14.32 -3.12 -4.22
CA GLU A 77 -15.14 -4.08 -4.99
C GLU A 77 -14.28 -5.04 -5.83
N THR A 78 -12.98 -5.18 -5.51
CA THR A 78 -12.05 -6.02 -6.27
C THR A 78 -12.36 -7.50 -6.06
N LYS A 79 -12.75 -8.21 -7.12
CA LYS A 79 -13.20 -9.62 -7.06
C LYS A 79 -12.17 -10.57 -6.47
N ASP A 80 -10.90 -10.43 -6.86
CA ASP A 80 -9.83 -11.29 -6.35
C ASP A 80 -9.63 -11.14 -4.84
N LEU A 81 -9.82 -9.93 -4.31
CA LEU A 81 -9.78 -9.69 -2.87
C LEU A 81 -10.97 -10.29 -2.13
N HIS A 82 -12.15 -10.39 -2.76
CA HIS A 82 -13.29 -11.11 -2.18
C HIS A 82 -12.98 -12.58 -1.98
N ARG A 83 -12.37 -13.21 -2.98
CA ARG A 83 -11.90 -14.61 -2.87
C ARG A 83 -10.91 -14.76 -1.69
N CYS A 84 -10.04 -13.78 -1.50
CA CYS A 84 -9.12 -13.79 -0.36
C CYS A 84 -9.83 -13.59 0.99
N ILE A 85 -10.93 -12.81 1.04
CA ILE A 85 -11.76 -12.66 2.25
C ILE A 85 -12.45 -14.01 2.59
N GLU A 86 -12.90 -14.76 1.58
CA GLU A 86 -13.45 -16.10 1.81
C GLU A 86 -12.41 -17.07 2.38
N ILE A 87 -11.15 -16.99 1.90
CA ILE A 87 -10.02 -17.74 2.49
C ILE A 87 -9.82 -17.32 3.96
N ALA A 88 -9.80 -16.02 4.24
CA ALA A 88 -9.65 -15.51 5.60
C ALA A 88 -10.76 -16.03 6.52
N ARG A 89 -12.01 -16.02 6.05
CA ARG A 89 -13.17 -16.51 6.80
C ARG A 89 -13.08 -18.02 7.07
N LYS A 90 -12.68 -18.80 6.07
CA LYS A 90 -12.49 -20.26 6.22
C LYS A 90 -11.43 -20.61 7.28
N HIS A 91 -10.41 -19.79 7.41
CA HIS A 91 -9.29 -20.00 8.34
C HIS A 91 -9.40 -19.16 9.62
N GLU A 92 -10.55 -18.51 9.87
CA GLU A 92 -10.82 -17.68 11.05
C GLU A 92 -9.74 -16.59 11.27
N ILE A 93 -9.24 -16.02 10.15
CA ILE A 93 -8.19 -15.00 10.18
C ILE A 93 -8.81 -13.62 10.39
N ILE A 94 -8.19 -12.81 11.24
CA ILE A 94 -8.58 -11.42 11.48
C ILE A 94 -8.39 -10.62 10.17
N THR A 95 -9.39 -9.78 9.83
CA THR A 95 -9.42 -9.02 8.58
C THR A 95 -9.49 -7.52 8.83
N LEU A 96 -8.74 -6.75 8.03
CA LEU A 96 -8.75 -5.30 8.05
C LEU A 96 -8.86 -4.77 6.62
N GLY A 97 -9.82 -3.87 6.37
CA GLY A 97 -9.99 -3.21 5.08
C GLY A 97 -9.33 -1.84 5.03
N ILE A 98 -8.58 -1.56 3.96
CA ILE A 98 -8.11 -0.21 3.60
C ILE A 98 -8.77 0.15 2.27
N THR A 99 -9.79 0.98 2.30
CA THR A 99 -10.59 1.34 1.13
C THR A 99 -10.72 2.85 0.98
N ASN A 100 -11.02 3.31 -0.23
CA ASN A 100 -11.32 4.72 -0.44
C ASN A 100 -12.83 5.00 -0.53
N VAL A 101 -13.63 3.98 -0.89
CA VAL A 101 -15.08 4.08 -0.99
C VAL A 101 -15.72 3.59 0.31
N VAL A 102 -16.47 4.49 0.92
CA VAL A 102 -17.24 4.20 2.14
C VAL A 102 -18.32 3.18 1.82
N ASP A 103 -18.59 2.27 2.76
CA ASP A 103 -19.64 1.24 2.64
C ASP A 103 -19.46 0.28 1.43
N SER A 104 -18.25 0.18 0.89
CA SER A 104 -17.91 -0.81 -0.13
C SER A 104 -17.94 -2.24 0.44
N LEU A 105 -17.98 -3.22 -0.45
CA LEU A 105 -18.11 -4.63 -0.06
C LEU A 105 -16.96 -5.09 0.85
N ILE A 106 -15.71 -4.73 0.53
CA ILE A 106 -14.56 -5.04 1.40
C ILE A 106 -14.70 -4.36 2.77
N ALA A 107 -15.17 -3.09 2.81
CA ALA A 107 -15.37 -2.39 4.06
C ALA A 107 -16.43 -3.03 4.97
N ARG A 108 -17.46 -3.65 4.38
CA ARG A 108 -18.53 -4.36 5.12
C ARG A 108 -18.13 -5.78 5.53
N GLU A 109 -17.29 -6.44 4.76
CA GLU A 109 -16.93 -7.85 4.98
C GLU A 109 -15.69 -8.06 5.86
N THR A 110 -14.92 -6.99 6.10
CA THR A 110 -13.77 -7.02 7.02
C THR A 110 -14.19 -6.65 8.44
N LEU A 111 -13.49 -7.21 9.44
CA LEU A 111 -13.77 -7.00 10.87
C LEU A 111 -13.63 -5.51 11.26
N CYS A 112 -12.62 -4.85 10.74
CA CYS A 112 -12.34 -3.44 10.98
C CYS A 112 -11.71 -2.80 9.74
N GLY A 113 -11.53 -1.48 9.73
CA GLY A 113 -10.94 -0.84 8.56
C GLY A 113 -10.58 0.63 8.73
N ILE A 114 -9.95 1.15 7.68
CA ILE A 114 -9.51 2.53 7.55
C ILE A 114 -9.91 3.03 6.16
N TYR A 115 -10.48 4.22 6.09
CA TYR A 115 -10.74 4.89 4.81
C TYR A 115 -9.58 5.81 4.44
N CYS A 116 -9.11 5.72 3.18
CA CYS A 116 -8.02 6.57 2.66
C CYS A 116 -8.41 8.05 2.56
N ASN A 117 -9.71 8.36 2.45
CA ASN A 117 -10.25 9.72 2.33
C ASN A 117 -9.61 10.55 1.20
N SER A 118 -9.17 9.89 0.11
CA SER A 118 -8.53 10.54 -1.03
C SER A 118 -9.52 11.24 -1.98
N GLY A 119 -10.81 11.22 -1.65
CA GLY A 119 -11.88 11.74 -2.49
C GLY A 119 -12.14 10.87 -3.74
N LYS A 120 -13.07 11.31 -4.59
CA LYS A 120 -13.45 10.57 -5.80
C LYS A 120 -12.31 10.62 -6.83
N GLU A 121 -11.85 9.48 -7.30
CA GLU A 121 -10.93 9.34 -8.42
C GLU A 121 -11.73 9.29 -9.73
N VAL A 122 -11.41 10.16 -10.68
CA VAL A 122 -12.19 10.31 -11.92
C VAL A 122 -11.50 9.62 -13.10
N GLY A 123 -10.16 9.58 -13.09
CA GLY A 123 -9.38 8.93 -14.13
C GLY A 123 -9.36 7.41 -13.99
N VAL A 124 -9.10 6.70 -15.10
CA VAL A 124 -8.89 5.25 -15.11
C VAL A 124 -7.61 4.91 -14.34
N ALA A 125 -6.53 5.66 -14.58
CA ALA A 125 -5.27 5.49 -13.87
C ALA A 125 -5.38 6.06 -12.45
N SER A 126 -5.28 5.18 -11.46
CA SER A 126 -5.25 5.59 -10.04
C SER A 126 -3.95 6.33 -9.73
N THR A 127 -4.05 7.50 -9.14
CA THR A 127 -2.90 8.34 -8.77
C THR A 127 -2.96 8.78 -7.31
N LYS A 128 -3.90 9.66 -6.96
CA LYS A 128 -4.03 10.18 -5.60
C LYS A 128 -4.40 9.10 -4.58
N VAL A 129 -5.16 8.08 -4.99
CA VAL A 129 -5.53 6.98 -4.09
C VAL A 129 -4.31 6.11 -3.79
N PHE A 130 -3.39 5.89 -4.73
CA PHE A 130 -2.10 5.25 -4.43
C PHE A 130 -1.37 5.97 -3.29
N THR A 131 -1.22 7.29 -3.40
CA THR A 131 -0.62 8.11 -2.35
C THR A 131 -1.39 7.98 -1.03
N GLY A 132 -2.73 8.03 -1.08
CA GLY A 132 -3.59 7.84 0.09
C GLY A 132 -3.40 6.47 0.75
N GLN A 133 -3.30 5.40 -0.04
CA GLN A 133 -3.04 4.05 0.47
C GLN A 133 -1.66 3.95 1.13
N VAL A 134 -0.61 4.52 0.51
CA VAL A 134 0.75 4.54 1.07
C VAL A 134 0.79 5.31 2.40
N LEU A 135 0.13 6.48 2.47
CA LEU A 135 0.00 7.25 3.70
C LEU A 135 -0.78 6.47 4.78
N THR A 136 -1.88 5.85 4.42
CA THR A 136 -2.69 5.03 5.34
C THR A 136 -1.90 3.85 5.89
N LEU A 137 -1.11 3.17 5.05
CA LEU A 137 -0.23 2.07 5.47
C LEU A 137 0.91 2.55 6.39
N SER A 138 1.44 3.75 6.14
CA SER A 138 2.42 4.36 7.05
C SER A 138 1.83 4.69 8.42
N LEU A 139 0.59 5.20 8.45
CA LEU A 139 -0.15 5.46 9.69
C LEU A 139 -0.50 4.16 10.43
N LEU A 140 -0.87 3.10 9.71
CA LEU A 140 -1.11 1.77 10.29
C LEU A 140 0.16 1.22 10.96
N ALA A 141 1.31 1.33 10.29
CA ALA A 141 2.58 0.90 10.86
C ALA A 141 2.96 1.70 12.11
N LEU A 142 2.73 3.02 12.10
CA LEU A 142 2.92 3.87 13.28
C LEU A 142 1.96 3.50 14.42
N TRP A 143 0.70 3.20 14.11
CA TRP A 143 -0.29 2.77 15.10
C TRP A 143 0.13 1.45 15.78
N PHE A 144 0.56 0.45 15.00
CA PHE A 144 1.08 -0.80 15.56
C PHE A 144 2.33 -0.55 16.42
N SER A 145 3.31 0.17 15.92
CA SER A 145 4.54 0.50 16.65
C SER A 145 4.27 1.24 17.96
N GLN A 146 3.28 2.14 17.96
CA GLN A 146 2.85 2.88 19.14
C GLN A 146 2.23 1.95 20.17
N ASN A 147 1.34 1.06 19.79
CA ASN A 147 0.66 0.14 20.69
C ASN A 147 1.57 -1.02 21.14
N GLN A 148 2.56 -1.40 20.34
CA GLN A 148 3.66 -2.29 20.75
C GLN A 148 4.68 -1.60 21.67
N ASN A 149 4.58 -0.28 21.83
CA ASN A 149 5.50 0.57 22.61
C ASN A 149 6.99 0.45 22.21
N ILE A 150 7.25 0.31 20.92
CA ILE A 150 8.60 0.15 20.34
C ILE A 150 8.98 1.34 19.47
N HIS A 151 10.26 1.50 19.16
CA HIS A 151 10.83 2.47 18.20
C HIS A 151 10.37 3.92 18.38
N LYS A 152 10.20 4.40 19.62
CA LYS A 152 9.65 5.73 19.95
C LYS A 152 10.33 6.88 19.18
N GLN A 153 11.66 6.86 19.08
CA GLN A 153 12.39 7.93 18.38
C GLN A 153 12.07 7.95 16.88
N LEU A 154 12.10 6.77 16.23
CA LEU A 154 11.78 6.62 14.81
C LEU A 154 10.33 7.02 14.52
N ARG A 155 9.38 6.64 15.40
CA ARG A 155 7.98 7.08 15.28
C ARG A 155 7.84 8.58 15.29
N ASN A 156 8.50 9.25 16.25
CA ASN A 156 8.41 10.70 16.37
C ASN A 156 8.97 11.41 15.12
N THR A 157 10.10 10.95 14.61
CA THR A 157 10.67 11.47 13.34
C THR A 157 9.67 11.28 12.21
N MET A 158 9.14 10.07 12.03
CA MET A 158 8.21 9.79 10.94
C MET A 158 6.87 10.56 11.06
N ILE A 159 6.37 10.79 12.27
CA ILE A 159 5.19 11.64 12.49
C ILE A 159 5.48 13.08 12.05
N THR A 160 6.64 13.61 12.38
CA THR A 160 7.06 14.96 11.96
C THR A 160 7.17 15.03 10.43
N ASP A 161 7.79 14.05 9.80
CA ASP A 161 7.90 13.97 8.33
C ASP A 161 6.52 13.93 7.67
N LEU A 162 5.60 13.11 8.19
CA LEU A 162 4.23 13.03 7.67
C LEU A 162 3.44 14.33 7.83
N GLN A 163 3.68 15.10 8.89
CA GLN A 163 3.07 16.42 9.04
C GLN A 163 3.56 17.43 7.99
N ASN A 164 4.78 17.27 7.49
CA ASN A 164 5.39 18.12 6.48
C ASN A 164 5.15 17.64 5.03
N VAL A 165 4.70 16.41 4.83
CA VAL A 165 4.60 15.78 3.51
C VAL A 165 3.80 16.60 2.49
N SER A 166 2.77 17.34 2.93
CA SER A 166 1.96 18.20 2.04
C SER A 166 2.78 19.36 1.45
N ASN A 167 3.69 19.93 2.25
CA ASN A 167 4.59 21.01 1.79
C ASN A 167 5.66 20.44 0.85
N ASP A 168 6.21 19.27 1.18
CA ASP A 168 7.20 18.59 0.34
C ASP A 168 6.60 18.24 -1.02
N TYR A 169 5.36 17.76 -1.06
CA TYR A 169 4.62 17.52 -2.31
C TYR A 169 4.48 18.78 -3.17
N LYS A 170 4.06 19.90 -2.57
CA LYS A 170 3.95 21.19 -3.28
C LYS A 170 5.29 21.64 -3.85
N ASN A 171 6.35 21.53 -3.05
CA ASN A 171 7.69 21.89 -3.50
C ASN A 171 8.15 21.03 -4.66
N VAL A 172 7.99 19.72 -4.59
CA VAL A 172 8.34 18.79 -5.68
C VAL A 172 7.56 19.12 -6.94
N LEU A 173 6.25 19.29 -6.87
CA LEU A 173 5.42 19.61 -8.04
C LEU A 173 5.89 20.91 -8.72
N ASN A 174 6.20 21.95 -7.95
CA ASN A 174 6.71 23.21 -8.49
C ASN A 174 8.10 23.08 -9.14
N MET A 175 8.94 22.18 -8.61
CA MET A 175 10.30 21.98 -9.15
C MET A 175 10.34 21.15 -10.41
N VAL A 176 9.43 20.17 -10.54
CA VAL A 176 9.55 19.15 -11.60
C VAL A 176 8.75 19.48 -12.85
N ASP A 177 7.82 20.41 -12.82
CA ASP A 177 6.88 20.65 -13.94
C ASP A 177 7.60 20.91 -15.29
N ASN A 178 8.50 21.88 -15.34
CA ASN A 178 9.29 22.16 -16.53
C ASN A 178 10.19 20.98 -16.94
N HIS A 179 10.77 20.29 -15.97
CA HIS A 179 11.65 19.15 -16.24
C HIS A 179 10.86 17.96 -16.81
N MET A 180 9.65 17.73 -16.31
CA MET A 180 8.77 16.67 -16.82
C MET A 180 8.32 16.94 -18.26
N GLN A 181 8.07 18.19 -18.63
CA GLN A 181 7.75 18.56 -20.02
C GLN A 181 8.91 18.27 -20.98
N LEU A 182 10.14 18.62 -20.59
CA LEU A 182 11.34 18.30 -21.38
C LEU A 182 11.51 16.79 -21.53
N LEU A 183 11.39 16.06 -20.43
CA LEU A 183 11.51 14.61 -20.41
C LEU A 183 10.42 13.94 -21.27
N ALA A 184 9.19 14.42 -21.19
CA ALA A 184 8.09 13.91 -22.01
C ALA A 184 8.36 14.11 -23.52
N ASN A 185 8.94 15.24 -23.93
CA ASN A 185 9.32 15.50 -25.33
C ASN A 185 10.43 14.56 -25.82
N GLU A 186 11.31 14.13 -24.95
CA GLU A 186 12.35 13.15 -25.30
C GLU A 186 11.82 11.72 -25.34
N LEU A 187 10.88 11.39 -24.46
CA LEU A 187 10.38 10.03 -24.27
C LEU A 187 9.21 9.68 -25.21
N TYR A 188 8.42 10.65 -25.69
CA TYR A 188 7.21 10.36 -26.45
C TYR A 188 7.47 9.60 -27.76
N ILE A 189 8.68 9.72 -28.34
CA ILE A 189 9.10 8.98 -29.53
C ILE A 189 9.63 7.56 -29.24
N LYS A 190 9.84 7.25 -27.95
CA LYS A 190 10.36 5.94 -27.53
C LYS A 190 9.21 4.94 -27.41
N LYS A 191 9.45 3.74 -27.92
CA LYS A 191 8.45 2.65 -27.86
C LYS A 191 8.55 1.81 -26.59
N HIS A 192 9.71 1.81 -25.95
CA HIS A 192 10.03 1.00 -24.79
C HIS A 192 10.77 1.83 -23.75
N LEU A 193 10.36 1.68 -22.48
CA LEU A 193 11.00 2.34 -21.35
C LEU A 193 11.31 1.31 -20.28
N PHE A 194 12.49 1.42 -19.68
CA PHE A 194 12.86 0.69 -18.47
C PHE A 194 13.02 1.67 -17.31
N ILE A 195 12.34 1.39 -16.22
CA ILE A 195 12.37 2.23 -15.02
C ILE A 195 13.04 1.42 -13.91
N LEU A 196 14.09 1.96 -13.31
CA LEU A 196 14.88 1.25 -12.32
C LEU A 196 14.64 1.80 -10.93
N GLY A 197 14.42 0.90 -9.98
CA GLY A 197 14.34 1.22 -8.57
C GLY A 197 15.21 0.31 -7.71
N LYS A 198 15.57 0.78 -6.52
CA LYS A 198 16.29 -0.04 -5.52
C LYS A 198 15.53 0.01 -4.19
N GLY A 199 15.34 -1.15 -3.57
CA GLY A 199 14.58 -1.26 -2.33
C GLY A 199 13.14 -0.77 -2.53
N VAL A 200 12.64 0.08 -1.67
CA VAL A 200 11.26 0.62 -1.75
C VAL A 200 10.99 1.38 -3.05
N ASN A 201 12.02 2.00 -3.65
CA ASN A 201 11.87 2.73 -4.91
C ASN A 201 11.58 1.82 -6.12
N GLU A 202 11.83 0.50 -6.03
CA GLU A 202 11.40 -0.46 -7.05
C GLU A 202 9.87 -0.47 -7.17
N TYR A 203 9.15 -0.42 -6.06
CA TYR A 203 7.68 -0.42 -6.06
C TYR A 203 7.10 0.89 -6.61
N ILE A 204 7.79 2.01 -6.36
CA ILE A 204 7.45 3.30 -6.97
C ILE A 204 7.72 3.26 -8.47
N ALA A 205 8.83 2.66 -8.90
CA ALA A 205 9.13 2.46 -10.32
C ALA A 205 8.09 1.57 -11.02
N LYS A 206 7.63 0.50 -10.37
CA LYS A 206 6.54 -0.37 -10.86
C LYS A 206 5.23 0.41 -11.04
N GLU A 207 4.88 1.24 -10.06
CA GLU A 207 3.69 2.08 -10.17
C GLU A 207 3.82 3.11 -11.31
N GLY A 208 4.97 3.77 -11.44
CA GLY A 208 5.25 4.68 -12.56
C GLY A 208 5.16 3.99 -13.92
N ALA A 209 5.74 2.79 -14.07
CA ALA A 209 5.64 1.99 -15.29
C ALA A 209 4.20 1.62 -15.61
N LEU A 210 3.41 1.24 -14.61
CA LEU A 210 1.98 0.96 -14.77
C LEU A 210 1.23 2.20 -15.27
N LYS A 211 1.45 3.36 -14.68
CA LYS A 211 0.79 4.62 -15.12
C LYS A 211 1.17 5.01 -16.53
N ILE A 212 2.42 4.85 -16.93
CA ILE A 212 2.86 5.12 -18.32
C ILE A 212 2.12 4.18 -19.29
N LYS A 213 2.05 2.87 -18.99
CA LYS A 213 1.31 1.90 -19.82
C LYS A 213 -0.18 2.26 -19.94
N GLU A 214 -0.83 2.60 -18.85
CA GLU A 214 -2.27 2.91 -18.84
C GLU A 214 -2.62 4.18 -19.61
N ILE A 215 -1.77 5.20 -19.56
CA ILE A 215 -2.07 6.53 -20.11
C ILE A 215 -1.56 6.69 -21.54
N SER A 216 -0.33 6.25 -21.82
CA SER A 216 0.34 6.50 -23.10
C SER A 216 0.39 5.28 -24.03
N TYR A 217 0.04 4.09 -23.54
CA TYR A 217 0.21 2.80 -24.22
C TYR A 217 1.67 2.49 -24.59
N THR A 218 2.63 3.25 -24.07
CA THR A 218 4.05 2.97 -24.24
C THR A 218 4.42 1.75 -23.38
N PHE A 219 5.16 0.80 -23.96
CA PHE A 219 5.66 -0.33 -23.20
C PHE A 219 6.66 0.16 -22.15
N ALA A 220 6.29 0.09 -20.90
CA ALA A 220 7.12 0.49 -19.76
C ALA A 220 7.20 -0.66 -18.75
N GLU A 221 8.42 -1.04 -18.39
CA GLU A 221 8.68 -2.08 -17.39
C GLU A 221 9.63 -1.58 -16.32
N ALA A 222 9.33 -1.97 -15.09
CA ALA A 222 10.17 -1.62 -13.94
C ALA A 222 10.96 -2.83 -13.46
N TYR A 223 12.22 -2.58 -13.12
CA TYR A 223 13.11 -3.60 -12.60
C TYR A 223 13.83 -3.12 -11.34
N SER A 224 14.15 -4.08 -10.47
CA SER A 224 15.19 -3.85 -9.48
C SER A 224 16.49 -3.51 -10.19
N SER A 225 17.23 -2.54 -9.69
CA SER A 225 18.51 -2.12 -10.26
C SER A 225 19.52 -3.26 -10.39
N SER A 226 19.35 -4.35 -9.62
CA SER A 226 20.18 -5.56 -9.71
C SER A 226 19.77 -6.50 -10.86
N SER A 227 18.56 -6.40 -11.38
CA SER A 227 18.02 -7.32 -12.41
C SER A 227 18.47 -6.98 -13.83
N LEU A 228 19.17 -5.86 -14.03
CA LEU A 228 19.74 -5.45 -15.31
C LEU A 228 21.21 -5.89 -15.51
N LYS A 229 21.74 -6.70 -14.61
CA LYS A 229 23.10 -7.23 -14.74
C LYS A 229 23.13 -8.49 -15.56
#